data_e631dc9ce4ee4de2ffcbcffc0100da87
#
_entry.id   e631dc9ce4ee4de2ffcbcffc0100da87
#
_cell.length_a   1.000
_cell.length_b   1.000
_cell.length_c   1.000
_cell.angle_alpha   90.00
_cell.angle_beta   90.00
_cell.angle_gamma   90.00
#
_symmetry.space_group_name_H-M   'P 1'
#
loop_
_entity.id
_entity.type
_entity.pdbx_description
1 polymer ?
#
loop_
_entity_poly.entity_id
_entity_poly.type
_entity_poly.pdbx_seq_one_letter_code
_entity_poly.pdbx_strand_id
1 'polypeptide(L)'
;MFTISNYVKAKTLEEAYELNQARSSRVMGGMMWMRLGNARIKTLIDLSDLGLDRIEETDNVIRIGAMCTLRQIEQCEALKRLFGDGVAESVRHIVGVQFRNQATVGGSIYGRFGFSDVLT
;
A
#
# COMPACT_ATOMS: atom_id res chain seq x y z
N MET A 1 18.20 10.26 7.24
CA MET A 1 17.66 8.93 7.60
C MET A 1 16.42 9.13 8.48
N PHE A 2 15.32 8.47 8.19
CA PHE A 2 14.16 8.54 9.07
C PHE A 2 14.38 7.76 10.37
N THR A 3 13.72 8.15 11.43
CA THR A 3 13.83 7.51 12.75
C THR A 3 12.44 7.15 13.28
N ILE A 4 12.34 6.04 13.99
CA ILE A 4 11.11 5.54 14.59
C ILE A 4 11.36 5.36 16.09
N SER A 5 10.50 5.94 16.92
CA SER A 5 10.57 5.78 18.37
C SER A 5 9.78 4.58 18.88
N ASN A 6 8.64 4.30 18.25
CA ASN A 6 7.73 3.22 18.63
C ASN A 6 7.15 2.53 17.40
N TYR A 7 6.98 1.22 17.47
CA TYR A 7 6.33 0.40 16.45
C TYR A 7 5.14 -0.32 17.07
N VAL A 8 3.99 -0.22 16.41
CA VAL A 8 2.75 -0.88 16.85
C VAL A 8 2.15 -1.64 15.68
N LYS A 9 1.95 -2.94 15.86
CA LYS A 9 1.19 -3.77 14.95
C LYS A 9 -0.27 -3.74 15.36
N ALA A 10 -1.09 -3.02 14.61
CA ALA A 10 -2.49 -2.83 14.93
C ALA A 10 -3.27 -4.15 14.82
N LYS A 11 -4.16 -4.40 15.76
CA LYS A 11 -5.01 -5.58 15.80
C LYS A 11 -6.38 -5.35 15.15
N THR A 12 -6.79 -4.08 15.07
CA THR A 12 -8.04 -3.68 14.42
C THR A 12 -7.85 -2.38 13.64
N LEU A 13 -8.78 -2.09 12.72
CA LEU A 13 -8.79 -0.83 11.98
C LEU A 13 -9.07 0.36 12.91
N GLU A 14 -9.90 0.16 13.91
CA GLU A 14 -10.22 1.18 14.92
C GLU A 14 -8.98 1.57 15.71
N GLU A 15 -8.20 0.60 16.17
CA GLU A 15 -6.91 0.85 16.85
C GLU A 15 -5.95 1.62 15.94
N ALA A 16 -5.82 1.19 14.68
CA ALA A 16 -4.97 1.88 13.71
C ALA A 16 -5.42 3.32 13.47
N TYR A 17 -6.73 3.54 13.39
CA TYR A 17 -7.32 4.87 13.24
C TYR A 17 -7.02 5.77 14.43
N GLU A 18 -7.24 5.29 15.65
CA GLU A 18 -6.96 6.03 16.89
C GLU A 18 -5.49 6.43 17.00
N LEU A 19 -4.58 5.48 16.75
CA LEU A 19 -3.15 5.74 16.75
C LEU A 19 -2.73 6.78 15.70
N ASN A 20 -3.41 6.78 14.56
CA ASN A 20 -3.11 7.69 13.46
C ASN A 20 -3.63 9.12 13.66
N GLN A 21 -4.45 9.39 14.69
CA GLN A 21 -4.88 10.76 15.03
C GLN A 21 -3.73 11.65 15.48
N ALA A 22 -2.67 11.06 16.00
CA ALA A 22 -1.48 11.82 16.40
C ALA A 22 -0.66 12.22 15.17
N ARG A 23 -0.37 13.52 15.01
CA ARG A 23 0.40 14.05 13.86
C ARG A 23 1.78 13.44 13.67
N SER A 24 2.36 12.90 14.74
CA SER A 24 3.67 12.24 14.74
C SER A 24 3.60 10.74 14.43
N SER A 25 2.40 10.19 14.26
CA SER A 25 2.20 8.81 13.83
C SER A 25 2.20 8.70 12.31
N ARG A 26 2.55 7.53 11.80
CA ARG A 26 2.48 7.20 10.37
C ARG A 26 2.04 5.76 10.20
N VAL A 27 1.14 5.55 9.25
CA VAL A 27 0.77 4.20 8.80
C VAL A 27 1.86 3.65 7.89
N MET A 28 2.23 2.40 8.10
CA MET A 28 3.20 1.69 7.29
C MET A 28 2.50 0.94 6.16
N GLY A 29 2.85 1.29 4.92
CA GLY A 29 2.64 0.43 3.76
C GLY A 29 3.96 -0.30 3.42
N GLY A 30 4.31 -0.35 2.14
CA GLY A 30 5.59 -0.95 1.70
C GLY A 30 6.84 -0.14 2.05
N MET A 31 6.71 1.05 2.60
CA MET A 31 7.78 1.96 3.01
C MET A 31 8.75 2.41 1.91
N MET A 32 8.46 2.16 0.65
CA MET A 32 9.42 2.35 -0.44
C MET A 32 9.84 3.82 -0.62
N TRP A 33 8.93 4.76 -0.35
CA TRP A 33 9.23 6.20 -0.35
C TRP A 33 9.58 6.73 1.04
N MET A 34 8.89 6.27 2.07
CA MET A 34 9.08 6.75 3.43
C MET A 34 10.53 6.56 3.91
N ARG A 35 11.15 5.44 3.58
CA ARG A 35 12.54 5.11 3.98
C ARG A 35 13.60 6.02 3.35
N LEU A 36 13.26 6.73 2.28
CA LEU A 36 14.15 7.69 1.61
C LEU A 36 14.12 9.07 2.26
N GLY A 37 13.17 9.31 3.14
CA GLY A 37 13.00 10.60 3.81
C GLY A 37 13.79 10.74 5.11
N ASN A 38 13.62 11.90 5.76
CA ASN A 38 14.25 12.27 7.02
C ASN A 38 13.24 12.44 8.15
N ALA A 39 12.06 11.85 8.03
CA ALA A 39 10.98 12.01 8.99
C ALA A 39 11.35 11.45 10.37
N ARG A 40 10.96 12.16 11.43
CA ARG A 40 10.97 11.66 12.81
C ARG A 40 9.58 11.14 13.13
N ILE A 41 9.43 9.82 13.17
CA ILE A 41 8.16 9.14 13.40
C ILE A 41 8.11 8.70 14.84
N LYS A 42 7.15 9.22 15.61
CA LYS A 42 6.96 8.80 17.01
C LYS A 42 6.37 7.39 17.07
N THR A 43 5.33 7.12 16.27
CA THR A 43 4.69 5.81 16.20
C THR A 43 4.51 5.38 14.76
N LEU A 44 5.10 4.25 14.40
CA LEU A 44 4.86 3.58 13.13
C LEU A 44 3.79 2.51 13.33
N ILE A 45 2.72 2.59 12.54
CA ILE A 45 1.54 1.72 12.65
C ILE A 45 1.58 0.71 11.52
N ASP A 46 1.70 -0.56 11.86
CA ASP A 46 1.71 -1.67 10.92
C ASP A 46 0.32 -2.30 10.79
N LEU A 47 -0.17 -2.44 9.55
CA LEU A 47 -1.48 -3.00 9.22
C LEU A 47 -1.41 -4.45 8.73
N SER A 48 -0.26 -5.11 8.79
CA SER A 48 -0.03 -6.40 8.13
C SER A 48 -0.91 -7.54 8.65
N ASP A 49 -1.42 -7.45 9.88
CA ASP A 49 -2.28 -8.49 10.47
C ASP A 49 -3.79 -8.24 10.25
N LEU A 50 -4.16 -7.19 9.51
CA LEU A 50 -5.56 -6.82 9.31
C LEU A 50 -6.21 -7.47 8.08
N GLY A 51 -5.48 -8.34 7.35
CA GLY A 51 -6.00 -9.01 6.15
C GLY A 51 -6.28 -8.07 4.97
N LEU A 52 -5.62 -6.91 4.93
CA LEU A 52 -5.78 -5.90 3.89
C LEU A 52 -4.91 -6.14 2.65
N ASP A 53 -4.29 -7.29 2.55
CA ASP A 53 -3.39 -7.73 1.47
C ASP A 53 -4.04 -8.68 0.48
N ARG A 54 -5.39 -8.71 0.43
CA ARG A 54 -6.18 -9.61 -0.40
C ARG A 54 -6.89 -8.88 -1.53
N ILE A 55 -7.02 -9.59 -2.65
CA ILE A 55 -7.90 -9.21 -3.75
C ILE A 55 -9.06 -10.19 -3.72
N GLU A 56 -10.27 -9.67 -3.54
CA GLU A 56 -11.50 -10.46 -3.46
C GLU A 56 -12.39 -10.14 -4.65
N GLU A 57 -12.85 -11.16 -5.33
CA GLU A 57 -13.79 -11.05 -6.44
C GLU A 57 -15.16 -11.58 -6.02
N THR A 58 -16.18 -10.80 -6.28
CA THR A 58 -17.58 -11.21 -6.21
C THR A 58 -18.21 -11.00 -7.57
N ASP A 59 -19.48 -11.41 -7.77
CA ASP A 59 -20.16 -11.38 -9.08
C ASP A 59 -20.08 -10.01 -9.79
N ASN A 60 -20.06 -8.92 -9.03
CA ASN A 60 -20.13 -7.57 -9.59
C ASN A 60 -19.03 -6.62 -9.10
N VAL A 61 -18.14 -7.06 -8.22
CA VAL A 61 -17.17 -6.18 -7.58
C VAL A 61 -15.83 -6.89 -7.37
N ILE A 62 -14.72 -6.20 -7.68
CA ILE A 62 -13.40 -6.59 -7.20
C ILE A 62 -13.00 -5.63 -6.09
N ARG A 63 -12.70 -6.18 -4.92
CA ARG A 63 -12.15 -5.44 -3.77
C ARG A 63 -10.66 -5.66 -3.69
N ILE A 64 -9.91 -4.58 -3.66
CA ILE A 64 -8.45 -4.60 -3.54
C ILE A 64 -8.09 -4.01 -2.19
N GLY A 65 -7.47 -4.80 -1.35
CA GLY A 65 -7.00 -4.36 -0.04
C GLY A 65 -5.88 -3.32 -0.15
N ALA A 66 -5.86 -2.38 0.78
CA ALA A 66 -4.88 -1.28 0.77
C ALA A 66 -3.42 -1.77 0.90
N MET A 67 -3.21 -2.94 1.49
CA MET A 67 -1.90 -3.58 1.66
C MET A 67 -1.53 -4.52 0.50
N CYS A 68 -2.39 -4.68 -0.51
CA CYS A 68 -2.03 -5.40 -1.73
C CYS A 68 -0.82 -4.73 -2.37
N THR A 69 0.14 -5.53 -2.80
CA THR A 69 1.33 -5.04 -3.48
C THR A 69 1.04 -4.72 -4.94
N LEU A 70 1.84 -3.83 -5.54
CA LEU A 70 1.75 -3.56 -6.96
C LEU A 70 2.01 -4.82 -7.80
N ARG A 71 2.82 -5.76 -7.28
CA ARG A 71 3.06 -7.04 -7.93
C ARG A 71 1.81 -7.93 -7.94
N GLN A 72 1.03 -7.95 -6.86
CA GLN A 72 -0.26 -8.66 -6.85
C GLN A 72 -1.23 -8.08 -7.88
N ILE A 73 -1.27 -6.75 -8.02
CA ILE A 73 -2.08 -6.08 -9.06
C ILE A 73 -1.62 -6.49 -10.46
N GLU A 74 -0.31 -6.43 -10.72
CA GLU A 74 0.28 -6.81 -12.01
C GLU A 74 -0.07 -8.25 -12.42
N GLN A 75 -0.18 -9.16 -11.47
CA GLN A 75 -0.41 -10.59 -11.70
C GLN A 75 -1.87 -11.03 -11.52
N CYS A 76 -2.78 -10.11 -11.24
CA CYS A 76 -4.17 -10.47 -10.92
C CYS A 76 -4.96 -10.88 -12.16
N GLU A 77 -5.27 -12.15 -12.27
CA GLU A 77 -6.03 -12.71 -13.39
C GLU A 77 -7.47 -12.16 -13.50
N ALA A 78 -8.10 -11.84 -12.37
CA ALA A 78 -9.43 -11.24 -12.36
C ALA A 78 -9.43 -9.85 -13.00
N LEU A 79 -8.42 -9.02 -12.69
CA LEU A 79 -8.26 -7.72 -13.30
C LEU A 79 -7.93 -7.84 -14.79
N LYS A 80 -7.06 -8.78 -15.16
CA LYS A 80 -6.72 -9.05 -16.55
C LYS A 80 -7.92 -9.49 -17.37
N ARG A 81 -8.76 -10.36 -16.82
CA ARG A 81 -9.98 -10.83 -17.49
C ARG A 81 -10.96 -9.70 -17.78
N LEU A 82 -11.12 -8.75 -16.84
CA LEU A 82 -12.10 -7.66 -16.97
C LEU A 82 -11.57 -6.46 -17.77
N PHE A 83 -10.30 -6.14 -17.62
CA PHE A 83 -9.71 -4.91 -18.16
C PHE A 83 -8.60 -5.17 -19.19
N GLY A 84 -8.38 -6.43 -19.57
CA GLY A 84 -7.25 -6.81 -20.42
C GLY A 84 -5.91 -6.53 -19.70
N ASP A 85 -4.88 -6.26 -20.46
CA ASP A 85 -3.55 -5.99 -19.91
C ASP A 85 -3.38 -4.57 -19.33
N GLY A 86 -4.37 -3.68 -19.50
CA GLY A 86 -4.25 -2.26 -19.13
C GLY A 86 -3.81 -2.02 -17.70
N VAL A 87 -4.43 -2.72 -16.72
CA VAL A 87 -4.07 -2.56 -15.30
C VAL A 87 -2.67 -3.11 -15.01
N ALA A 88 -2.31 -4.25 -15.59
CA ALA A 88 -0.97 -4.83 -15.44
C ALA A 88 0.10 -3.92 -16.05
N GLU A 89 -0.16 -3.38 -17.23
CA GLU A 89 0.76 -2.45 -17.92
C GLU A 89 0.96 -1.15 -17.14
N SER A 90 -0.09 -0.62 -16.51
CA SER A 90 0.02 0.62 -15.73
C SER A 90 1.01 0.51 -14.57
N VAL A 91 1.20 -0.66 -14.00
CA VAL A 91 2.10 -0.86 -12.84
C VAL A 91 3.41 -1.57 -13.20
N ARG A 92 3.47 -2.30 -14.32
CA ARG A 92 4.61 -3.15 -14.72
C ARG A 92 5.95 -2.41 -14.77
N HIS A 93 5.94 -1.16 -15.19
CA HIS A 93 7.14 -0.36 -15.37
C HIS A 93 7.52 0.48 -14.15
N ILE A 94 6.81 0.35 -13.04
CA ILE A 94 7.15 1.04 -11.81
C ILE A 94 8.40 0.40 -11.21
N VAL A 95 9.53 1.06 -11.38
CA VAL A 95 10.86 0.70 -10.91
C VAL A 95 11.27 -0.72 -11.32
N GLY A 96 11.14 -1.69 -10.44
CA GLY A 96 11.50 -3.09 -10.65
C GLY A 96 10.65 -4.05 -9.82
N VAL A 97 10.78 -5.36 -10.07
CA VAL A 97 9.99 -6.38 -9.38
C VAL A 97 10.16 -6.30 -7.85
N GLN A 98 11.39 -6.09 -7.37
CA GLN A 98 11.68 -5.98 -5.94
C GLN A 98 10.92 -4.82 -5.30
N PHE A 99 10.84 -3.70 -6.00
CA PHE A 99 10.06 -2.54 -5.56
C PHE A 99 8.57 -2.87 -5.53
N ARG A 100 8.03 -3.45 -6.61
CA ARG A 100 6.61 -3.78 -6.73
C ARG A 100 6.15 -4.88 -5.77
N ASN A 101 7.05 -5.76 -5.34
CA ASN A 101 6.78 -6.76 -4.31
C ASN A 101 6.52 -6.14 -2.91
N GLN A 102 6.93 -4.90 -2.69
CA GLN A 102 6.77 -4.22 -1.40
C GLN A 102 5.86 -3.00 -1.47
N ALA A 103 5.93 -2.21 -2.54
CA ALA A 103 5.05 -1.06 -2.71
C ALA A 103 3.58 -1.49 -2.71
N THR A 104 2.75 -0.83 -1.91
CA THR A 104 1.34 -1.16 -1.75
C THR A 104 0.44 -0.20 -2.51
N VAL A 105 -0.74 -0.68 -2.90
CA VAL A 105 -1.77 0.14 -3.56
C VAL A 105 -2.17 1.31 -2.66
N GLY A 106 -2.49 1.04 -1.40
CA GLY A 106 -2.88 2.08 -0.44
C GLY A 106 -1.77 3.13 -0.22
N GLY A 107 -0.51 2.69 -0.12
CA GLY A 107 0.63 3.59 0.01
C GLY A 107 0.82 4.47 -1.22
N SER A 108 0.64 3.92 -2.42
CA SER A 108 0.73 4.65 -3.68
C SER A 108 -0.37 5.69 -3.83
N ILE A 109 -1.60 5.34 -3.46
CA ILE A 109 -2.75 6.28 -3.49
C ILE A 109 -2.58 7.38 -2.43
N TYR A 110 -2.21 7.02 -1.22
CA TYR A 110 -2.03 7.96 -0.12
C TYR A 110 -0.89 8.95 -0.38
N GLY A 111 0.18 8.50 -1.01
CA GLY A 111 1.34 9.32 -1.33
C GLY A 111 1.05 10.49 -2.26
N ARG A 112 0.03 10.37 -3.12
CA ARG A 112 -0.44 11.41 -4.06
C ARG A 112 0.67 12.06 -4.86
N PHE A 113 1.67 11.28 -5.25
CA PHE A 113 2.75 11.80 -6.09
C PHE A 113 2.24 12.07 -7.50
N GLY A 114 2.53 13.24 -8.04
CA GLY A 114 2.08 13.64 -9.38
C GLY A 114 2.66 12.80 -10.53
N PHE A 115 3.63 11.96 -10.25
CA PHE A 115 4.22 10.99 -11.20
C PHE A 115 3.71 9.55 -10.98
N SER A 116 2.71 9.35 -10.13
CA SER A 116 2.26 8.01 -9.76
C SER A 116 1.36 7.41 -10.83
N ASP A 117 1.83 6.38 -11.52
CA ASP A 117 1.04 5.62 -12.50
C ASP A 117 -0.17 4.91 -11.87
N VAL A 118 -0.14 4.68 -10.55
CA VAL A 118 -1.28 4.09 -9.81
C VAL A 118 -2.45 5.06 -9.67
N LEU A 119 -2.20 6.38 -9.76
CA LEU A 119 -3.23 7.41 -9.60
C LEU A 119 -3.86 7.84 -10.94
N THR A 120 -3.31 7.37 -12.05
CA THR A 120 -3.83 7.64 -13.38
C THR A 120 -4.99 6.71 -13.72
#